data_74e716fa5b9b64eb427a6b179b8291c3
#
_entry.id   74e716fa5b9b64eb427a6b179b8291c3
#
_cell.length_a   1.000
_cell.length_b   1.000
_cell.length_c   1.000
_cell.angle_alpha   90.00
_cell.angle_beta   90.00
_cell.angle_gamma   90.00
#
_symmetry.space_group_name_H-M   'P 1'
#
loop_
_entity.id
_entity.type
_entity.pdbx_description
1 polymer ?
#
loop_
_entity_poly.entity_id
_entity_poly.type
_entity_poly.pdbx_seq_one_letter_code
_entity_poly.pdbx_strand_id
1 'polypeptide(L)'
;THEFAADFGLTLFKVEENLVKNQKTIWVSVKNNGTLMDTGKIEMYVGGKKVGNNVHYELAPGEEKLIPFSVDKENTDPVIFTTKYKVLSI
;
A
#
# COMPACT_ATOMS: atom_id res chain seq x y z
N THR A 1 -6.30 -27.38 0.41
CA THR A 1 -6.06 -26.79 0.74
C THR A 1 -5.92 -25.85 1.23
N HIS A 2 -5.38 -25.59 1.50
CA HIS A 2 -5.31 -24.75 2.05
C HIS A 2 -4.72 -23.86 2.32
N GLU A 3 -4.56 -23.42 2.19
CA GLU A 3 -4.01 -22.65 2.60
C GLU A 3 -4.28 -21.59 3.11
N PHE A 4 -3.96 -21.06 3.37
CA PHE A 4 -4.36 -20.39 4.17
C PHE A 4 -3.86 -19.27 4.81
N ALA A 5 -2.92 -19.04 5.13
CA ALA A 5 -2.16 -18.08 5.90
C ALA A 5 -1.89 -16.79 5.13
N ALA A 6 -1.97 -16.82 3.86
CA ALA A 6 -1.55 -15.72 2.99
C ALA A 6 -2.70 -14.93 2.37
N ASP A 7 -3.85 -14.95 2.98
CA ASP A 7 -4.98 -14.18 2.47
C ASP A 7 -4.81 -12.72 2.91
N PHE A 8 -4.34 -11.89 1.98
CA PHE A 8 -3.91 -10.53 2.24
C PHE A 8 -4.67 -9.57 1.34
N GLY A 9 -5.25 -8.53 1.93
CA GLY A 9 -5.97 -7.49 1.20
C GLY A 9 -5.12 -6.24 1.03
N LEU A 10 -5.06 -5.73 -0.19
CA LEU A 10 -4.37 -4.48 -0.52
C LEU A 10 -5.31 -3.65 -1.36
N THR A 11 -5.80 -2.54 -0.80
CA THR A 11 -6.79 -1.72 -1.49
C THR A 11 -6.50 -0.24 -1.30
N LEU A 12 -7.03 0.58 -2.21
CA LEU A 12 -6.98 2.03 -2.07
C LEU A 12 -8.08 2.45 -1.10
N PHE A 13 -7.70 3.17 -0.04
CA PHE A 13 -8.65 3.69 0.92
C PHE A 13 -9.17 5.06 0.50
N LYS A 14 -8.26 6.03 0.30
CA LYS A 14 -8.62 7.38 -0.16
C LYS A 14 -7.39 8.11 -0.66
N VAL A 15 -7.64 9.20 -1.40
CA VAL A 15 -6.58 10.12 -1.83
C VAL A 15 -6.95 11.51 -1.31
N GLU A 16 -6.02 12.14 -0.62
CA GLU A 16 -6.19 13.51 -0.11
C GLU A 16 -5.20 14.44 -0.78
N GLU A 17 -5.63 15.65 -1.11
CA GLU A 17 -4.74 16.66 -1.66
C GLU A 17 -4.29 17.61 -0.57
N ASN A 18 -3.00 17.91 -0.53
CA ASN A 18 -2.43 18.89 0.37
C ASN A 18 -1.98 20.10 -0.47
N LEU A 19 -2.80 21.15 -0.46
CA LEU A 19 -2.54 22.33 -1.27
C LEU A 19 -1.31 23.12 -0.80
N VAL A 20 -1.04 23.09 0.51
CA VAL A 20 0.10 23.82 1.08
C VAL A 20 1.42 23.21 0.62
N LYS A 21 1.52 21.90 0.62
CA LYS A 21 2.74 21.20 0.24
C LYS A 21 2.78 20.80 -1.23
N ASN A 22 1.71 21.08 -1.97
CA ASN A 22 1.57 20.69 -3.38
C ASN A 22 1.77 19.19 -3.57
N GLN A 23 1.15 18.39 -2.68
CA GLN A 23 1.27 16.93 -2.68
C GLN A 23 -0.09 16.27 -2.55
N LYS A 24 -0.14 15.02 -2.99
CA LYS A 24 -1.29 14.13 -2.74
C LYS A 24 -0.84 13.06 -1.76
N THR A 25 -1.69 12.74 -0.80
CA THR A 25 -1.47 11.61 0.09
C THR A 25 -2.40 10.49 -0.33
N ILE A 26 -1.81 9.36 -0.69
CA ILE A 26 -2.56 8.17 -1.09
C ILE A 26 -2.58 7.22 0.10
N TRP A 27 -3.78 6.98 0.63
CA TRP A 27 -3.96 6.08 1.78
C TRP A 27 -4.27 4.68 1.27
N VAL A 28 -3.40 3.76 1.59
CA VAL A 28 -3.51 2.36 1.18
C VAL A 28 -3.89 1.52 2.40
N SER A 29 -4.91 0.69 2.24
CA SER A 29 -5.34 -0.22 3.29
C SER A 29 -4.70 -1.59 3.08
N VAL A 30 -4.07 -2.11 4.13
CA VAL A 30 -3.55 -3.47 4.15
C VAL A 30 -4.24 -4.24 5.25
N LYS A 31 -4.67 -5.45 4.94
CA LYS A 31 -5.43 -6.28 5.89
C LYS A 31 -4.98 -7.73 5.81
N ASN A 32 -4.76 -8.32 6.95
CA ASN A 32 -4.45 -9.75 7.04
C ASN A 32 -5.75 -10.52 7.25
N ASN A 33 -6.24 -11.17 6.20
CA ASN A 33 -7.44 -12.00 6.27
C ASN A 33 -7.12 -13.46 6.59
N GLY A 34 -5.85 -13.78 6.76
CA GLY A 34 -5.41 -15.13 7.07
C GLY A 34 -5.49 -15.45 8.55
N THR A 35 -4.91 -16.58 8.91
CA THR A 35 -4.96 -17.10 10.28
C THR A 35 -3.62 -16.99 11.01
N LEU A 36 -2.58 -16.52 10.32
CA LEU A 36 -1.25 -16.36 10.90
C LEU A 36 -0.80 -14.91 10.76
N MET A 37 0.08 -14.47 11.66
CA MET A 37 0.68 -13.16 11.56
C MET A 37 1.43 -13.02 10.23
N ASP A 38 1.31 -11.86 9.61
CA ASP A 38 1.98 -11.56 8.36
C ASP A 38 2.86 -10.33 8.52
N THR A 39 4.08 -10.43 8.01
CA THR A 39 5.00 -9.30 7.96
C THR A 39 5.51 -9.14 6.54
N GLY A 40 5.80 -7.92 6.17
CA GLY A 40 6.29 -7.65 4.84
C GLY A 40 6.56 -6.18 4.64
N LYS A 41 6.66 -5.81 3.36
CA LYS A 41 6.90 -4.41 3.00
C LYS A 41 6.05 -4.03 1.79
N ILE A 42 5.77 -2.74 1.69
CA ILE A 42 5.08 -2.16 0.55
C ILE A 42 6.07 -1.27 -0.18
N GLU A 43 6.13 -1.43 -1.50
CA GLU A 43 6.94 -0.58 -2.36
C GLU A 43 6.01 0.21 -3.28
N MET A 44 6.37 1.47 -3.52
CA MET A 44 5.61 2.34 -4.43
C MET A 44 6.43 2.61 -5.68
N TYR A 45 5.79 2.50 -6.82
CA TYR A 45 6.40 2.79 -8.12
C TYR A 45 5.57 3.88 -8.80
N VAL A 46 6.26 4.89 -9.31
CA VAL A 46 5.64 5.98 -10.07
C VAL A 46 6.32 6.03 -11.42
N GLY A 47 5.53 5.87 -12.50
CA GLY A 47 6.08 5.83 -13.84
C GLY A 47 7.09 4.71 -14.07
N GLY A 48 6.93 3.59 -13.36
CA GLY A 48 7.82 2.45 -13.46
C GLY A 48 9.09 2.52 -12.62
N LYS A 49 9.27 3.60 -11.85
CA LYS A 49 10.44 3.77 -10.98
C LYS A 49 10.04 3.66 -9.53
N LYS A 50 10.83 2.93 -8.75
CA LYS A 50 10.61 2.84 -7.31
C LYS A 50 10.86 4.20 -6.66
N VAL A 51 9.92 4.66 -5.84
CA VAL A 51 9.95 5.97 -5.21
C VAL A 51 9.85 5.81 -3.71
N GLY A 52 10.67 6.57 -2.98
CA GLY A 52 10.62 6.59 -1.53
C GLY A 52 11.19 5.35 -0.88
N ASN A 53 11.01 5.26 0.43
CA ASN A 53 11.48 4.12 1.21
C ASN A 53 10.40 3.05 1.28
N ASN A 54 10.84 1.79 1.44
CA ASN A 54 9.90 0.71 1.69
C ASN A 54 9.21 0.93 3.04
N VAL A 55 7.92 0.66 3.09
CA VAL A 55 7.16 0.72 4.33
C VAL A 55 6.93 -0.71 4.82
N HIS A 56 7.44 -1.01 5.99
CA HIS A 56 7.28 -2.34 6.59
C HIS A 56 5.98 -2.40 7.38
N TYR A 57 5.33 -3.55 7.34
CA TYR A 57 4.12 -3.79 8.11
C TYR A 57 4.20 -5.10 8.86
N GLU A 58 3.44 -5.17 9.95
CA GLU A 58 3.26 -6.38 10.72
C GLU A 58 1.78 -6.43 11.11
N LEU A 59 1.10 -7.48 10.67
CA LEU A 59 -0.34 -7.60 10.83
C LEU A 59 -0.70 -8.93 11.49
N ALA A 60 -1.38 -8.83 12.62
CA ALA A 60 -2.00 -10.00 13.24
C ALA A 60 -3.21 -10.45 12.41
N PRO A 61 -3.68 -11.69 12.57
CA PRO A 61 -4.88 -12.13 11.86
C PRO A 61 -6.06 -11.20 12.11
N GLY A 62 -6.69 -10.75 11.03
CA GLY A 62 -7.81 -9.82 11.10
C GLY A 62 -7.44 -8.35 11.25
N GLU A 63 -6.17 -8.04 11.42
CA GLU A 63 -5.72 -6.66 11.60
C GLU A 63 -5.67 -5.92 10.26
N GLU A 64 -6.02 -4.63 10.31
CA GLU A 64 -5.96 -3.74 9.14
C GLU A 64 -5.20 -2.49 9.52
N LYS A 65 -4.38 -1.99 8.61
CA LYS A 65 -3.66 -0.73 8.78
C LYS A 65 -3.82 0.14 7.56
N LEU A 66 -3.89 1.47 7.80
CA LEU A 66 -3.89 2.46 6.74
C LEU A 66 -2.50 3.08 6.68
N ILE A 67 -1.91 3.08 5.50
CA ILE A 67 -0.54 3.55 5.29
C ILE A 67 -0.56 4.69 4.29
N PRO A 68 -0.04 5.89 4.66
CA PRO A 68 -0.01 7.03 3.74
C PRO A 68 1.24 7.02 2.88
N PHE A 69 1.06 7.39 1.62
CA PHE A 69 2.15 7.62 0.68
C PHE A 69 1.97 8.98 0.04
N SER A 70 3.04 9.74 -0.10
CA SER A 70 2.99 11.07 -0.69
C SER A 70 3.57 11.07 -2.09
N VAL A 71 2.87 11.72 -3.03
CA VAL A 71 3.35 11.96 -4.39
C VAL A 71 3.06 13.41 -4.75
N ASP A 72 3.72 13.92 -5.80
CA ASP A 72 3.47 15.27 -6.27
C ASP A 72 2.02 15.40 -6.72
N LYS A 73 1.39 16.54 -6.38
CA LYS A 73 0.02 16.81 -6.77
C LYS A 73 -0.17 16.80 -8.28
N GLU A 74 0.85 17.23 -9.02
CA GLU A 74 0.80 17.34 -10.47
C GLU A 74 1.25 16.07 -11.19
N ASN A 75 1.57 15.01 -10.43
CA ASN A 75 1.99 13.77 -11.03
C ASN A 75 0.87 13.15 -11.87
N THR A 76 1.19 12.84 -13.11
CA THR A 76 0.27 12.17 -14.03
C THR A 76 0.71 10.76 -14.38
N ASP A 77 1.85 10.32 -13.86
CA ASP A 77 2.34 8.97 -14.11
C ASP A 77 1.55 7.96 -13.28
N PRO A 78 1.42 6.72 -13.77
CA PRO A 78 0.73 5.67 -13.02
C PRO A 78 1.46 5.36 -11.72
N VAL A 79 0.69 5.16 -10.66
CA VAL A 79 1.20 4.81 -9.34
C VAL A 79 0.83 3.37 -9.05
N ILE A 80 1.82 2.56 -8.69
CA ILE A 80 1.64 1.14 -8.42
C ILE A 80 2.25 0.82 -7.06
N PHE A 81 1.49 0.12 -6.23
CA PHE A 81 1.96 -0.38 -4.94
C PHE A 81 2.11 -1.89 -5.03
N THR A 82 3.22 -2.40 -4.54
CA THR A 82 3.48 -3.84 -4.57
C THR A 82 3.78 -4.38 -3.18
N THR A 83 3.30 -5.58 -2.94
CA THR A 83 3.68 -6.37 -1.77
C THR A 83 4.13 -7.73 -2.28
N LYS A 84 4.55 -8.61 -1.38
CA LYS A 84 4.93 -9.97 -1.79
C LYS A 84 3.76 -10.80 -2.31
N TYR A 85 2.51 -10.34 -2.09
CA TYR A 85 1.31 -11.08 -2.51
C TYR A 85 0.52 -10.38 -3.60
N LYS A 86 0.51 -9.06 -3.59
CA LYS A 86 -0.46 -8.27 -4.36
C LYS A 86 0.19 -7.09 -5.06
N VAL A 87 -0.48 -6.64 -6.10
CA VAL A 87 -0.14 -5.40 -6.81
C VAL A 87 -1.41 -4.55 -6.85
N LEU A 88 -1.29 -3.30 -6.45
CA LEU A 88 -2.39 -2.33 -6.52
C LEU A 88 -1.99 -1.23 -7.49
N SER A 89 -2.77 -1.08 -8.55
CA SER A 89 -2.56 -0.04 -9.56
C SER A 89 -3.61 1.05 -9.37
N ILE A 90 -3.16 2.27 -9.30
CA ILE A 90 -4.02 3.44 -9.13
C ILE A 90 -4.14 4.20 -10.45
#